data_deb1fbaaccf119cc59bf176021b2c2e7
#
_entry.id   deb1fbaaccf119cc59bf176021b2c2e7
#
_cell.length_a   1.000
_cell.length_b   1.000
_cell.length_c   1.000
_cell.angle_alpha   90.00
_cell.angle_beta   90.00
_cell.angle_gamma   90.00
#
_symmetry.space_group_name_H-M   'P 1'
#
loop_
_entity.id
_entity.type
_entity.pdbx_description
1 polymer ?
#
loop_
_entity_poly.entity_id
_entity_poly.type
_entity_poly.pdbx_seq_one_letter_code
_entity_poly.pdbx_strand_id
1 'polypeptide(L)'
;MYDLPKRFNVGMLIKSPYQDMPPVTLETLPPWPRNGLKQQHSVEYWMMASLLNNSVDDDASREAVRVSDPDLADVFFLPFFSSLSFNTHGHNMTDPDTQFDEQLQAGRDHVIPMHHPNAFRFHREEVNASILIVADFGRYSKVLSNLSKDVVAPYMHVVDSFMDDNSPDPYESRKTLLFFRGRTERKDGGKVRSKLVPILKGIEDVVYESSYITEEGINMSIHGMRSSKFCLHPAGDTPSSCRLFDAIVSHCVPVIVSDHIELPYEDELDYTEFSVVFSVEEALTPDYMVNQLRQIPKEKWLEMWRLLKRIAHHYEFQYPPKKEDAVNMLWRQIRHKVPAAKLAVHRSRRLKVPDWWSRRR
;
A
#
# COMPACT_ATOMS: atom_id res chain seq x y z
N MET A 1 14.99 -8.28 12.37
CA MET A 1 14.68 -6.84 12.38
C MET A 1 15.83 -6.10 13.04
N TYR A 2 16.29 -5.04 12.40
CA TYR A 2 17.31 -4.17 12.99
C TYR A 2 16.79 -3.39 14.20
N ASP A 3 17.68 -3.08 15.12
CA ASP A 3 17.40 -2.16 16.22
C ASP A 3 17.96 -0.76 15.85
N LEU A 4 17.14 0.01 15.14
CA LEU A 4 17.52 1.36 14.73
C LEU A 4 17.34 2.35 15.89
N PRO A 5 18.14 3.44 15.94
CA PRO A 5 17.85 4.56 16.82
C PRO A 5 16.42 5.05 16.64
N LYS A 6 15.71 5.30 17.75
CA LYS A 6 14.26 5.57 17.75
C LYS A 6 13.85 6.79 16.94
N ARG A 7 14.76 7.74 16.73
CA ARG A 7 14.55 8.89 15.85
C ARG A 7 14.15 8.53 14.41
N PHE A 8 14.37 7.28 14.00
CA PHE A 8 14.13 6.80 12.64
C PHE A 8 12.81 6.04 12.48
N ASN A 9 12.18 5.77 13.61
CA ASN A 9 10.90 5.07 13.63
C ASN A 9 9.97 5.70 14.69
N VAL A 10 9.75 5.06 15.80
CA VAL A 10 8.78 5.47 16.83
C VAL A 10 9.03 6.86 17.43
N GLY A 11 10.26 7.32 17.46
CA GLY A 11 10.59 8.67 17.92
C GLY A 11 9.96 9.77 17.07
N MET A 12 9.70 9.51 15.78
CA MET A 12 8.98 10.46 14.91
C MET A 12 7.48 10.58 15.27
N LEU A 13 6.92 9.61 15.99
CA LEU A 13 5.53 9.64 16.45
C LEU A 13 5.34 10.48 17.70
N ILE A 14 6.42 10.69 18.47
CA ILE A 14 6.38 11.34 19.77
C ILE A 14 7.18 12.65 19.67
N LYS A 15 6.55 13.77 19.98
CA LYS A 15 7.20 15.10 20.06
C LYS A 15 8.02 15.27 21.35
N SER A 16 8.88 14.31 21.70
CA SER A 16 9.69 14.31 22.93
C SER A 16 11.17 14.07 22.61
N PRO A 17 12.12 14.56 23.45
CA PRO A 17 13.54 14.29 23.22
C PRO A 17 13.81 12.78 23.21
N TYR A 18 14.42 12.31 22.11
CA TYR A 18 14.57 10.91 21.71
C TYR A 18 15.50 10.07 22.61
N GLN A 19 16.22 10.69 23.54
CA GLN A 19 17.35 10.05 24.24
C GLN A 19 16.96 9.08 25.36
N ASP A 20 15.80 9.27 26.00
CA ASP A 20 15.38 8.52 27.20
C ASP A 20 14.19 7.57 26.99
N MET A 21 13.90 7.19 25.77
CA MET A 21 12.78 6.26 25.53
C MET A 21 13.14 4.83 25.91
N PRO A 22 12.25 4.11 26.66
CA PRO A 22 12.44 2.69 26.94
C PRO A 22 12.48 1.85 25.65
N PRO A 23 12.94 0.60 25.71
CA PRO A 23 12.84 -0.32 24.57
C PRO A 23 11.41 -0.37 24.03
N VAL A 24 11.28 -0.41 22.70
CA VAL A 24 9.97 -0.48 22.07
C VAL A 24 9.44 -1.90 22.22
N THR A 25 8.36 -2.03 22.96
CA THR A 25 7.56 -3.25 23.09
C THR A 25 6.16 -2.98 22.56
N LEU A 26 5.30 -3.97 22.58
CA LEU A 26 3.89 -3.81 22.21
C LEU A 26 3.17 -2.80 23.10
N GLU A 27 3.42 -2.85 24.39
CA GLU A 27 2.77 -1.98 25.40
C GLU A 27 3.29 -0.54 25.29
N THR A 28 4.51 -0.36 24.84
CA THR A 28 5.16 0.95 24.70
C THR A 28 5.14 1.53 23.29
N LEU A 29 4.60 0.77 22.31
CA LEU A 29 4.49 1.24 20.93
C LEU A 29 3.48 2.40 20.83
N PRO A 30 3.92 3.62 20.48
CA PRO A 30 3.02 4.76 20.39
C PRO A 30 2.02 4.55 19.23
N PRO A 31 0.76 5.00 19.38
CA PRO A 31 -0.23 4.88 18.32
C PRO A 31 0.16 5.71 17.08
N TRP A 32 -0.11 5.17 15.91
CA TRP A 32 0.08 5.91 14.65
C TRP A 32 -0.89 7.09 14.57
N PRO A 33 -0.46 8.26 14.08
CA PRO A 33 -1.34 9.42 13.95
C PRO A 33 -2.53 9.14 13.03
N ARG A 34 -3.75 9.33 13.54
CA ARG A 34 -4.99 9.24 12.76
C ARG A 34 -5.18 10.50 11.92
N ASN A 35 -4.24 10.77 11.03
CA ASN A 35 -4.30 11.84 10.06
C ASN A 35 -4.31 11.21 8.67
N GLY A 36 -5.32 11.51 7.84
CA GLY A 36 -5.55 10.82 6.59
C GLY A 36 -4.32 10.67 5.69
N LEU A 37 -3.50 11.73 5.55
CA LEU A 37 -2.26 11.65 4.74
C LEU A 37 -1.18 10.77 5.39
N LYS A 38 -1.05 10.81 6.71
CA LYS A 38 -0.07 9.97 7.44
C LYS A 38 -0.59 8.55 7.57
N GLN A 39 -1.89 8.37 7.82
CA GLN A 39 -2.52 7.07 8.02
C GLN A 39 -2.37 6.17 6.79
N GLN A 40 -2.62 6.68 5.60
CA GLN A 40 -2.58 5.90 4.36
C GLN A 40 -1.20 5.28 4.05
N HIS A 41 -0.11 5.80 4.62
CA HIS A 41 1.26 5.34 4.40
C HIS A 41 1.89 4.70 5.65
N SER A 42 1.12 4.03 6.48
CA SER A 42 1.58 3.47 7.77
C SER A 42 2.11 2.03 7.70
N VAL A 43 2.36 1.50 6.52
CA VAL A 43 2.82 0.10 6.32
C VAL A 43 4.05 -0.25 7.17
N GLU A 44 5.05 0.64 7.22
CA GLU A 44 6.26 0.45 8.01
C GLU A 44 5.99 0.23 9.50
N TYR A 45 5.00 0.94 10.05
CA TYR A 45 4.58 0.82 11.43
C TYR A 45 3.93 -0.55 11.70
N TRP A 46 3.00 -0.97 10.86
CA TRP A 46 2.27 -2.22 11.04
C TRP A 46 3.18 -3.43 10.89
N MET A 47 4.10 -3.40 9.92
CA MET A 47 5.11 -4.45 9.75
C MET A 47 6.07 -4.51 10.95
N MET A 48 6.52 -3.37 11.48
CA MET A 48 7.33 -3.33 12.69
C MET A 48 6.55 -3.88 13.88
N ALA A 49 5.30 -3.44 14.09
CA ALA A 49 4.45 -3.88 15.18
C ALA A 49 4.26 -5.40 15.19
N SER A 50 4.05 -6.01 14.02
CA SER A 50 3.89 -7.46 13.87
C SER A 50 5.10 -8.26 14.36
N LEU A 51 6.31 -7.69 14.22
CA LEU A 51 7.56 -8.33 14.65
C LEU A 51 7.91 -8.04 16.13
N LEU A 52 7.21 -7.14 16.81
CA LEU A 52 7.37 -6.89 18.24
C LEU A 52 6.57 -7.89 19.10
N ASN A 53 5.56 -8.52 18.53
CA ASN A 53 4.77 -9.52 19.22
C ASN A 53 5.52 -10.87 19.27
N ASN A 54 5.96 -11.29 20.45
CA ASN A 54 6.66 -12.55 20.68
C ASN A 54 5.77 -13.60 21.39
N SER A 55 4.45 -13.41 21.48
CA SER A 55 3.57 -14.40 22.13
C SER A 55 3.55 -15.70 21.31
N VAL A 56 3.85 -16.80 21.98
CA VAL A 56 3.95 -18.16 21.40
C VAL A 56 2.57 -18.70 21.02
N ASP A 57 1.50 -18.17 21.61
CA ASP A 57 0.15 -18.72 21.49
C ASP A 57 -0.53 -18.50 20.13
N ASP A 58 0.06 -17.69 19.23
CA ASP A 58 -0.53 -17.31 17.95
C ASP A 58 0.37 -17.66 16.72
N ASP A 59 1.29 -18.60 16.90
CA ASP A 59 2.33 -18.92 15.89
C ASP A 59 1.76 -19.48 14.58
N ALA A 60 0.63 -20.18 14.65
CA ALA A 60 0.00 -20.80 13.48
C ALA A 60 -0.64 -19.79 12.49
N SER A 61 -0.86 -18.54 12.91
CA SER A 61 -1.48 -17.49 12.08
C SER A 61 -0.46 -16.53 11.46
N ARG A 62 0.85 -16.67 11.77
CA ARG A 62 1.88 -15.72 11.36
C ARG A 62 2.69 -16.19 10.17
N GLU A 63 2.91 -15.29 9.23
CA GLU A 63 3.81 -15.53 8.09
C GLU A 63 5.26 -15.14 8.36
N ALA A 64 5.53 -14.37 9.42
CA ALA A 64 6.88 -13.99 9.83
C ALA A 64 7.04 -13.90 11.35
N VAL A 65 8.22 -14.32 11.83
CA VAL A 65 8.64 -14.23 13.23
C VAL A 65 10.00 -13.53 13.33
N ARG A 66 10.20 -12.78 14.41
CA ARG A 66 11.49 -12.15 14.70
C ARG A 66 12.42 -13.18 15.35
N VAL A 67 13.62 -13.33 14.80
CA VAL A 67 14.71 -14.12 15.38
C VAL A 67 15.81 -13.19 15.90
N SER A 68 16.50 -13.60 16.96
CA SER A 68 17.63 -12.86 17.55
C SER A 68 18.96 -13.19 16.88
N ASP A 69 19.10 -14.44 16.42
CA ASP A 69 20.28 -14.92 15.75
C ASP A 69 20.20 -14.55 14.25
N PRO A 70 21.12 -13.71 13.73
CA PRO A 70 21.12 -13.31 12.32
C PRO A 70 21.35 -14.49 11.36
N ASP A 71 22.02 -15.56 11.79
CA ASP A 71 22.28 -16.73 10.95
C ASP A 71 21.01 -17.56 10.69
N LEU A 72 19.99 -17.39 11.52
CA LEU A 72 18.67 -18.01 11.35
C LEU A 72 17.70 -17.14 10.53
N ALA A 73 18.09 -15.90 10.21
CA ALA A 73 17.21 -15.00 9.51
C ALA A 73 17.12 -15.30 8.00
N ASP A 74 15.92 -15.35 7.47
CA ASP A 74 15.71 -15.42 6.02
C ASP A 74 15.89 -14.04 5.35
N VAL A 75 15.51 -12.97 6.03
CA VAL A 75 15.62 -11.58 5.59
C VAL A 75 15.87 -10.64 6.77
N PHE A 76 16.39 -9.46 6.46
CA PHE A 76 16.70 -8.41 7.42
C PHE A 76 15.73 -7.24 7.23
N PHE A 77 14.75 -7.11 8.12
CA PHE A 77 13.79 -6.01 8.08
C PHE A 77 14.37 -4.72 8.67
N LEU A 78 14.26 -3.63 7.91
CA LEU A 78 14.71 -2.30 8.29
C LEU A 78 13.50 -1.46 8.73
N PRO A 79 13.28 -1.25 10.05
CA PRO A 79 12.13 -0.53 10.57
C PRO A 79 12.33 0.99 10.50
N PHE A 80 12.57 1.52 9.31
CA PHE A 80 12.64 2.96 9.06
C PHE A 80 11.31 3.49 8.55
N PHE A 81 10.74 4.49 9.24
CA PHE A 81 9.46 5.08 8.87
C PHE A 81 9.64 6.15 7.77
N SER A 82 10.09 5.70 6.63
CA SER A 82 10.45 6.52 5.48
C SER A 82 9.29 7.38 4.96
N SER A 83 8.07 6.85 4.97
CA SER A 83 6.87 7.56 4.55
C SER A 83 6.48 8.64 5.55
N LEU A 84 6.61 8.35 6.86
CA LEU A 84 6.35 9.32 7.91
C LEU A 84 7.39 10.44 7.88
N SER A 85 8.66 10.08 7.71
CA SER A 85 9.78 11.03 7.55
C SER A 85 9.48 11.99 6.40
N PHE A 86 9.17 11.47 5.21
CA PHE A 86 8.81 12.30 4.07
C PHE A 86 7.60 13.20 4.36
N ASN A 87 6.52 12.67 4.93
CA ASN A 87 5.30 13.45 5.22
C ASN A 87 5.50 14.51 6.32
N THR A 88 6.52 14.36 7.16
CA THR A 88 6.81 15.28 8.26
C THR A 88 7.82 16.36 7.85
N HIS A 89 8.82 15.99 7.08
CA HIS A 89 10.00 16.84 6.78
C HIS A 89 10.21 17.09 5.28
N GLY A 90 9.67 16.25 4.43
CA GLY A 90 10.08 16.09 3.03
C GLY A 90 9.71 17.19 2.05
N HIS A 91 9.03 18.25 2.47
CA HIS A 91 8.70 19.32 1.52
C HIS A 91 9.91 20.19 1.17
N ASN A 92 10.91 20.31 2.03
CA ASN A 92 12.09 21.14 1.84
C ASN A 92 13.39 20.36 1.58
N MET A 93 13.44 19.04 1.76
CA MET A 93 14.54 18.11 1.45
C MET A 93 15.98 18.58 1.80
N THR A 94 16.11 19.55 2.65
CA THR A 94 17.37 20.05 3.23
C THR A 94 17.59 19.54 4.65
N ASP A 95 16.76 18.58 5.04
CA ASP A 95 16.63 18.09 6.40
C ASP A 95 17.62 16.96 6.73
N PRO A 96 17.88 16.72 8.05
CA PRO A 96 18.72 15.63 8.56
C PRO A 96 18.36 14.24 8.01
N ASP A 97 17.13 14.06 7.51
CA ASP A 97 16.68 12.82 6.88
C ASP A 97 17.42 12.48 5.58
N THR A 98 17.88 13.49 4.83
CA THR A 98 18.74 13.27 3.67
C THR A 98 20.09 12.66 4.08
N GLN A 99 20.67 13.11 5.21
CA GLN A 99 21.90 12.53 5.77
C GLN A 99 21.69 11.12 6.31
N PHE A 100 20.46 10.73 6.52
CA PHE A 100 20.05 9.43 7.01
C PHE A 100 20.00 8.39 5.92
N ASP A 101 19.40 8.75 4.81
CA ASP A 101 19.36 7.93 3.60
C ASP A 101 20.81 7.61 3.14
N GLU A 102 21.76 8.57 3.30
CA GLU A 102 23.17 8.38 2.95
C GLU A 102 23.90 7.29 3.77
N GLN A 103 23.42 6.96 4.95
CA GLN A 103 24.03 5.95 5.83
C GLN A 103 23.48 4.54 5.62
N LEU A 104 22.39 4.39 4.86
CA LEU A 104 21.71 3.14 4.61
C LEU A 104 22.32 2.40 3.41
N GLN A 105 23.30 1.53 3.68
CA GLN A 105 23.73 0.50 2.71
C GLN A 105 22.99 -0.80 3.01
N ALA A 106 22.07 -1.17 2.12
CA ALA A 106 21.25 -2.36 2.30
C ALA A 106 21.56 -3.44 1.25
N GLY A 107 21.60 -4.70 1.69
CA GLY A 107 21.85 -5.88 0.86
C GLY A 107 20.60 -6.40 0.16
N ARG A 108 20.76 -7.40 -0.68
CA ARG A 108 19.68 -8.07 -1.44
C ARG A 108 18.69 -8.83 -0.56
N ASP A 109 19.08 -9.19 0.64
CA ASP A 109 18.34 -9.89 1.68
C ASP A 109 17.65 -8.93 2.68
N HIS A 110 17.69 -7.64 2.39
CA HIS A 110 17.04 -6.62 3.21
C HIS A 110 15.63 -6.32 2.69
N VAL A 111 14.73 -6.04 3.62
CA VAL A 111 13.36 -5.60 3.35
C VAL A 111 13.20 -4.18 3.86
N ILE A 112 12.86 -3.26 2.97
CA ILE A 112 12.76 -1.82 3.26
C ILE A 112 11.38 -1.30 2.88
N PRO A 113 10.58 -0.83 3.85
CA PRO A 113 9.33 -0.15 3.55
C PRO A 113 9.59 1.24 2.94
N MET A 114 9.07 1.46 1.73
CA MET A 114 9.15 2.71 0.97
C MET A 114 7.78 3.03 0.36
N HIS A 115 6.75 2.99 1.19
CA HIS A 115 5.39 3.05 0.71
C HIS A 115 5.01 4.41 0.11
N HIS A 116 5.54 5.52 0.64
CA HIS A 116 5.29 6.82 0.02
C HIS A 116 6.11 6.96 -1.28
N PRO A 117 5.49 7.36 -2.42
CA PRO A 117 6.17 7.41 -3.73
C PRO A 117 7.41 8.30 -3.82
N ASN A 118 7.58 9.22 -2.88
CA ASN A 118 8.74 10.10 -2.79
C ASN A 118 9.72 9.72 -1.66
N ALA A 119 9.46 8.63 -0.90
CA ALA A 119 10.43 8.14 0.08
C ALA A 119 11.72 7.71 -0.64
N PHE A 120 12.87 7.98 -0.04
CA PHE A 120 14.20 7.68 -0.59
C PHE A 120 14.44 8.18 -2.03
N ARG A 121 13.75 9.20 -2.48
CA ARG A 121 13.80 9.61 -3.90
C ARG A 121 15.18 9.97 -4.41
N PHE A 122 16.14 10.35 -3.55
CA PHE A 122 17.51 10.67 -3.92
C PHE A 122 18.48 9.51 -3.76
N HIS A 123 18.19 8.56 -2.88
CA HIS A 123 19.05 7.42 -2.53
C HIS A 123 18.45 6.07 -2.92
N ARG A 124 17.40 6.08 -3.74
CA ARG A 124 16.73 4.85 -4.16
C ARG A 124 17.67 3.88 -4.87
N GLU A 125 18.64 4.39 -5.63
CA GLU A 125 19.60 3.54 -6.32
C GLU A 125 20.50 2.77 -5.36
N GLU A 126 20.84 3.35 -4.21
CA GLU A 126 21.67 2.74 -3.17
C GLU A 126 20.98 1.56 -2.48
N VAL A 127 19.66 1.64 -2.30
CA VAL A 127 18.84 0.58 -1.69
C VAL A 127 18.17 -0.33 -2.73
N ASN A 128 18.33 -0.07 -4.01
CA ASN A 128 17.64 -0.78 -5.08
C ASN A 128 17.93 -2.29 -5.13
N ALA A 129 19.01 -2.77 -4.53
CA ALA A 129 19.30 -4.19 -4.42
C ALA A 129 18.34 -4.95 -3.48
N SER A 130 17.71 -4.24 -2.54
CA SER A 130 16.84 -4.78 -1.49
C SER A 130 15.43 -5.10 -2.01
N ILE A 131 14.66 -5.85 -1.23
CA ILE A 131 13.22 -6.03 -1.43
C ILE A 131 12.53 -4.75 -0.92
N LEU A 132 11.96 -3.98 -1.81
CA LEU A 132 11.28 -2.74 -1.46
C LEU A 132 9.78 -2.98 -1.32
N ILE A 133 9.18 -2.43 -0.25
CA ILE A 133 7.73 -2.43 -0.06
C ILE A 133 7.22 -1.09 -0.53
N VAL A 134 6.50 -1.07 -1.66
CA VAL A 134 6.08 0.14 -2.35
C VAL A 134 4.56 0.20 -2.50
N ALA A 135 3.98 1.39 -2.60
CA ALA A 135 2.55 1.53 -2.92
C ALA A 135 2.26 1.31 -4.41
N ASP A 136 3.20 1.71 -5.24
CA ASP A 136 3.24 1.52 -6.69
C ASP A 136 4.63 1.89 -7.21
N PHE A 137 4.87 1.69 -8.50
CA PHE A 137 6.15 2.08 -9.12
C PHE A 137 6.12 3.48 -9.74
N GLY A 138 4.97 4.07 -9.82
CA GLY A 138 4.59 5.42 -10.23
C GLY A 138 5.57 6.21 -11.09
N ARG A 139 6.56 6.81 -10.43
CA ARG A 139 7.50 7.75 -11.05
C ARG A 139 8.85 7.14 -11.41
N TYR A 140 9.10 5.91 -11.02
CA TYR A 140 10.40 5.27 -11.21
C TYR A 140 10.40 4.37 -12.42
N SER A 141 11.55 4.28 -13.08
CA SER A 141 11.73 3.35 -14.19
C SER A 141 11.62 1.90 -13.71
N LYS A 142 11.19 0.99 -14.58
CA LYS A 142 11.14 -0.46 -14.30
C LYS A 142 12.50 -1.06 -13.95
N VAL A 143 13.60 -0.36 -14.22
CA VAL A 143 14.96 -0.77 -13.84
C VAL A 143 15.17 -0.63 -12.32
N LEU A 144 14.58 0.42 -11.71
CA LEU A 144 14.73 0.71 -10.29
C LEU A 144 13.70 -0.02 -9.41
N SER A 145 12.57 -0.43 -9.98
CA SER A 145 11.51 -1.14 -9.26
C SER A 145 10.84 -2.14 -10.17
N ASN A 146 10.73 -3.38 -9.73
CA ASN A 146 10.05 -4.41 -10.50
C ASN A 146 9.47 -5.50 -9.59
N LEU A 147 8.42 -6.16 -10.07
CA LEU A 147 7.70 -7.22 -9.37
C LEU A 147 8.53 -8.48 -9.10
N SER A 148 9.69 -8.66 -9.77
CA SER A 148 10.53 -9.84 -9.53
C SER A 148 11.19 -9.81 -8.15
N LYS A 149 11.35 -8.61 -7.56
CA LYS A 149 11.97 -8.44 -6.24
C LYS A 149 11.12 -7.62 -5.26
N ASP A 150 10.37 -6.64 -5.75
CA ASP A 150 9.63 -5.71 -4.90
C ASP A 150 8.22 -6.23 -4.59
N VAL A 151 7.64 -5.72 -3.51
CA VAL A 151 6.28 -6.06 -3.06
C VAL A 151 5.42 -4.80 -3.10
N VAL A 152 4.29 -4.89 -3.79
CA VAL A 152 3.27 -3.83 -3.78
C VAL A 152 2.42 -4.00 -2.53
N ALA A 153 2.34 -2.95 -1.73
CA ALA A 153 1.56 -2.93 -0.50
C ALA A 153 0.29 -2.07 -0.66
N PRO A 154 -0.83 -2.48 -0.08
CA PRO A 154 -2.02 -1.66 -0.07
C PRO A 154 -1.79 -0.40 0.77
N TYR A 155 -2.43 0.71 0.39
CA TYR A 155 -2.59 1.83 1.30
C TYR A 155 -3.47 1.40 2.48
N MET A 156 -3.13 1.83 3.68
CA MET A 156 -4.10 1.73 4.76
C MET A 156 -5.33 2.57 4.39
N HIS A 157 -6.50 1.97 4.47
CA HIS A 157 -7.76 2.65 4.20
C HIS A 157 -8.02 3.77 5.23
N VAL A 158 -8.68 4.82 4.78
CA VAL A 158 -9.01 6.00 5.61
C VAL A 158 -10.44 5.90 6.14
N VAL A 159 -11.30 5.17 5.44
CA VAL A 159 -12.67 4.89 5.86
C VAL A 159 -12.73 3.67 6.76
N ASP A 160 -13.70 3.60 7.66
CA ASP A 160 -13.91 2.40 8.48
C ASP A 160 -14.46 1.25 7.66
N SER A 161 -14.01 0.03 7.96
CA SER A 161 -14.50 -1.20 7.33
C SER A 161 -16.01 -1.37 7.53
N PHE A 162 -16.70 -1.86 6.49
CA PHE A 162 -18.15 -2.02 6.52
C PHE A 162 -18.55 -3.36 7.15
N MET A 163 -18.51 -3.45 8.49
CA MET A 163 -18.77 -4.70 9.22
C MET A 163 -20.24 -5.15 9.13
N ASP A 164 -21.19 -4.19 9.09
CA ASP A 164 -22.63 -4.45 9.17
C ASP A 164 -23.33 -4.49 7.79
N ASP A 165 -22.60 -4.92 6.75
CA ASP A 165 -23.17 -5.06 5.40
C ASP A 165 -24.05 -6.31 5.25
N ASN A 166 -25.22 -6.27 5.90
CA ASN A 166 -26.17 -7.37 5.96
C ASN A 166 -27.49 -7.08 5.22
N SER A 167 -27.46 -6.22 4.19
CA SER A 167 -28.64 -5.93 3.38
C SER A 167 -29.21 -7.19 2.75
N PRO A 168 -30.54 -7.44 2.80
CA PRO A 168 -31.19 -8.57 2.12
C PRO A 168 -30.98 -8.53 0.60
N ASP A 169 -30.96 -7.33 0.01
CA ASP A 169 -30.61 -7.12 -1.39
C ASP A 169 -29.58 -6.00 -1.49
N PRO A 170 -28.28 -6.33 -1.45
CA PRO A 170 -27.21 -5.33 -1.49
C PRO A 170 -27.15 -4.58 -2.82
N TYR A 171 -27.69 -5.14 -3.91
CA TYR A 171 -27.73 -4.45 -5.20
C TYR A 171 -28.80 -3.36 -5.22
N GLU A 172 -30.01 -3.66 -4.76
CA GLU A 172 -31.11 -2.69 -4.72
C GLU A 172 -30.95 -1.62 -3.62
N SER A 173 -30.26 -1.95 -2.54
CA SER A 173 -29.97 -0.97 -1.48
C SER A 173 -28.97 0.10 -1.92
N ARG A 174 -28.13 -0.17 -2.94
CA ARG A 174 -27.13 0.75 -3.48
C ARG A 174 -27.71 1.51 -4.68
N LYS A 175 -28.20 2.72 -4.44
CA LYS A 175 -28.92 3.52 -5.46
C LYS A 175 -27.99 4.20 -6.47
N THR A 176 -26.78 4.57 -6.06
CA THR A 176 -25.78 5.17 -6.94
C THR A 176 -25.09 4.10 -7.77
N LEU A 177 -25.01 4.28 -9.09
CA LEU A 177 -24.28 3.39 -9.98
C LEU A 177 -22.77 3.53 -9.75
N LEU A 178 -22.25 4.75 -9.91
CA LEU A 178 -20.82 5.03 -9.86
C LEU A 178 -20.53 6.19 -8.92
N PHE A 179 -19.57 5.98 -8.02
CA PHE A 179 -19.18 6.96 -7.03
C PHE A 179 -17.70 7.31 -7.12
N PHE A 180 -17.38 8.60 -7.12
CA PHE A 180 -16.04 9.11 -6.89
C PHE A 180 -16.08 10.37 -6.05
N ARG A 181 -15.27 10.40 -4.99
CA ARG A 181 -15.05 11.57 -4.20
C ARG A 181 -13.58 11.76 -3.89
N GLY A 182 -13.00 12.88 -4.30
CA GLY A 182 -11.59 13.15 -4.09
C GLY A 182 -11.06 14.29 -4.91
N ARG A 183 -9.81 14.62 -4.70
CA ARG A 183 -9.17 15.73 -5.39
C ARG A 183 -9.11 15.46 -6.90
N THR A 184 -9.81 16.29 -7.68
CA THR A 184 -9.90 16.18 -9.15
C THR A 184 -8.74 16.87 -9.85
N GLU A 185 -8.19 17.93 -9.26
CA GLU A 185 -7.00 18.61 -9.78
C GLU A 185 -5.75 17.97 -9.21
N ARG A 186 -4.92 17.43 -10.08
CA ARG A 186 -3.66 16.74 -9.76
C ARG A 186 -2.58 17.12 -10.76
N LYS A 187 -1.32 16.95 -10.36
CA LYS A 187 -0.17 17.08 -11.27
C LYS A 187 0.02 15.78 -12.07
N ASP A 188 0.60 15.88 -13.21
CA ASP A 188 1.03 14.77 -14.10
C ASP A 188 -0.05 13.70 -14.38
N GLY A 189 0.06 12.51 -13.82
CA GLY A 189 -0.87 11.39 -14.05
C GLY A 189 -2.31 11.68 -13.60
N GLY A 190 -2.52 12.61 -12.68
CA GLY A 190 -3.83 13.00 -12.18
C GLY A 190 -4.69 13.82 -13.15
N LYS A 191 -4.19 14.13 -14.34
CA LYS A 191 -4.96 14.79 -15.40
C LYS A 191 -6.18 13.98 -15.84
N VAL A 192 -6.17 12.65 -15.67
CA VAL A 192 -7.32 11.78 -15.92
C VAL A 192 -8.53 12.26 -15.12
N ARG A 193 -8.34 12.58 -13.84
CA ARG A 193 -9.44 13.02 -12.96
C ARG A 193 -10.11 14.29 -13.44
N SER A 194 -9.35 15.29 -13.85
CA SER A 194 -9.92 16.55 -14.38
C SER A 194 -10.62 16.35 -15.71
N LYS A 195 -10.12 15.46 -16.57
CA LYS A 195 -10.74 15.11 -17.84
C LYS A 195 -12.06 14.34 -17.69
N LEU A 196 -12.21 13.56 -16.62
CA LEU A 196 -13.45 12.84 -16.30
C LEU A 196 -14.55 13.76 -15.80
N VAL A 197 -14.24 14.96 -15.29
CA VAL A 197 -15.26 15.92 -14.80
C VAL A 197 -16.35 16.21 -15.83
N PRO A 198 -16.06 16.68 -17.06
CA PRO A 198 -17.08 16.99 -18.06
C PRO A 198 -17.82 15.74 -18.56
N ILE A 199 -17.23 14.54 -18.43
CA ILE A 199 -17.82 13.28 -18.90
C ILE A 199 -18.83 12.72 -17.90
N LEU A 200 -18.54 12.84 -16.59
CA LEU A 200 -19.31 12.18 -15.53
C LEU A 200 -20.24 13.11 -14.78
N LYS A 201 -20.00 14.43 -14.82
CA LYS A 201 -20.81 15.40 -14.10
C LYS A 201 -22.20 15.54 -14.73
N GLY A 202 -23.25 15.43 -13.89
CA GLY A 202 -24.65 15.63 -14.32
C GLY A 202 -25.34 14.36 -14.79
N ILE A 203 -24.69 13.20 -14.76
CA ILE A 203 -25.35 11.91 -14.95
C ILE A 203 -26.09 11.54 -13.65
N GLU A 204 -27.38 11.22 -13.73
CA GLU A 204 -28.29 11.10 -12.57
C GLU A 204 -27.83 10.06 -11.54
N ASP A 205 -27.34 8.92 -11.97
CA ASP A 205 -26.91 7.80 -11.13
C ASP A 205 -25.39 7.77 -10.86
N VAL A 206 -24.69 8.89 -11.17
CA VAL A 206 -23.24 9.04 -10.99
C VAL A 206 -22.93 10.20 -10.06
N VAL A 207 -22.13 9.93 -9.03
CA VAL A 207 -21.57 10.94 -8.14
C VAL A 207 -20.09 11.12 -8.46
N TYR A 208 -19.72 12.28 -9.00
CA TYR A 208 -18.31 12.62 -9.27
C TYR A 208 -17.99 13.99 -8.69
N GLU A 209 -17.33 14.00 -7.51
CA GLU A 209 -17.15 15.22 -6.72
C GLU A 209 -15.68 15.46 -6.35
N SER A 210 -15.29 16.75 -6.37
CA SER A 210 -14.01 17.17 -5.80
C SER A 210 -14.13 17.30 -4.28
N SER A 211 -13.16 16.71 -3.56
CA SER A 211 -13.15 16.71 -2.09
C SER A 211 -11.71 16.72 -1.55
N TYR A 212 -11.58 17.21 -0.33
CA TYR A 212 -10.34 17.15 0.47
C TYR A 212 -10.51 16.17 1.63
N ILE A 213 -9.37 15.72 2.20
CA ILE A 213 -9.35 14.83 3.36
C ILE A 213 -9.63 15.67 4.62
N THR A 214 -10.92 15.80 4.95
CA THR A 214 -11.45 16.36 6.19
C THR A 214 -12.32 15.31 6.86
N GLU A 215 -12.62 15.46 8.14
CA GLU A 215 -13.50 14.53 8.86
C GLU A 215 -14.87 14.42 8.18
N GLU A 216 -15.48 15.54 7.82
CA GLU A 216 -16.74 15.59 7.07
C GLU A 216 -16.59 14.93 5.70
N GLY A 217 -15.50 15.21 4.97
CA GLY A 217 -15.21 14.59 3.67
C GLY A 217 -15.04 13.08 3.74
N ILE A 218 -14.44 12.56 4.82
CA ILE A 218 -14.32 11.12 5.09
C ILE A 218 -15.71 10.52 5.34
N ASN A 219 -16.51 11.11 6.22
CA ASN A 219 -17.87 10.65 6.52
C ASN A 219 -18.77 10.61 5.28
N MET A 220 -18.71 11.64 4.42
CA MET A 220 -19.41 11.64 3.15
C MET A 220 -18.91 10.56 2.19
N SER A 221 -17.62 10.27 2.20
CA SER A 221 -17.04 9.20 1.38
C SER A 221 -17.48 7.82 1.88
N ILE A 222 -17.50 7.59 3.20
CA ILE A 222 -18.03 6.36 3.82
C ILE A 222 -19.46 6.11 3.35
N HIS A 223 -20.32 7.11 3.54
CA HIS A 223 -21.73 6.98 3.14
C HIS A 223 -21.89 6.74 1.64
N GLY A 224 -21.18 7.52 0.82
CA GLY A 224 -21.25 7.40 -0.64
C GLY A 224 -20.77 6.05 -1.14
N MET A 225 -19.65 5.52 -0.64
CA MET A 225 -19.14 4.19 -1.04
C MET A 225 -20.11 3.08 -0.63
N ARG A 226 -20.65 3.12 0.59
CA ARG A 226 -21.59 2.11 1.10
C ARG A 226 -22.95 2.12 0.39
N SER A 227 -23.33 3.24 -0.24
CA SER A 227 -24.58 3.39 -1.00
C SER A 227 -24.42 3.25 -2.52
N SER A 228 -23.22 2.95 -3.00
CA SER A 228 -22.91 2.86 -4.43
C SER A 228 -22.57 1.44 -4.86
N LYS A 229 -22.94 1.07 -6.09
CA LYS A 229 -22.61 -0.23 -6.69
C LYS A 229 -21.14 -0.29 -7.07
N PHE A 230 -20.65 0.76 -7.71
CA PHE A 230 -19.28 0.86 -8.21
C PHE A 230 -18.58 2.09 -7.63
N CYS A 231 -17.29 1.93 -7.27
CA CYS A 231 -16.45 3.01 -6.77
C CYS A 231 -15.26 3.26 -7.70
N LEU A 232 -15.22 4.44 -8.27
CA LEU A 232 -14.23 4.80 -9.29
C LEU A 232 -12.87 5.10 -8.68
N HIS A 233 -11.84 4.47 -9.21
CA HIS A 233 -10.45 4.67 -8.86
C HIS A 233 -9.63 5.13 -10.08
N PRO A 234 -9.67 6.42 -10.46
CA PRO A 234 -8.81 6.96 -11.50
C PRO A 234 -7.44 7.31 -10.91
N ALA A 235 -6.38 7.09 -11.71
CA ALA A 235 -5.02 7.46 -11.34
C ALA A 235 -4.93 8.87 -10.75
N GLY A 236 -4.15 9.01 -9.66
CA GLY A 236 -3.85 10.28 -9.01
C GLY A 236 -2.50 10.84 -9.42
N ASP A 237 -1.70 11.29 -8.46
CA ASP A 237 -0.29 11.67 -8.70
C ASP A 237 0.55 10.43 -9.08
N THR A 238 0.06 9.26 -8.70
CA THR A 238 0.56 7.93 -9.07
C THR A 238 -0.62 7.03 -9.46
N PRO A 239 -0.40 5.88 -10.10
CA PRO A 239 -1.47 4.97 -10.51
C PRO A 239 -2.36 4.51 -9.35
N SER A 240 -1.79 4.22 -8.18
CA SER A 240 -2.51 3.75 -7.00
C SER A 240 -2.89 4.89 -6.03
N SER A 241 -3.87 4.65 -5.16
CA SER A 241 -4.22 5.54 -4.04
C SER A 241 -5.08 4.83 -3.00
N CYS A 242 -5.21 5.40 -1.79
CA CYS A 242 -6.03 4.83 -0.70
C CYS A 242 -7.49 4.57 -1.10
N ARG A 243 -8.04 5.29 -2.09
CA ARG A 243 -9.45 5.12 -2.53
C ARG A 243 -9.80 3.73 -3.02
N LEU A 244 -8.84 3.04 -3.64
CA LEU A 244 -9.05 1.65 -4.05
C LEU A 244 -9.35 0.78 -2.83
N PHE A 245 -8.56 0.95 -1.80
CA PHE A 245 -8.67 0.16 -0.57
C PHE A 245 -9.86 0.62 0.29
N ASP A 246 -10.17 1.91 0.29
CA ASP A 246 -11.41 2.45 0.86
C ASP A 246 -12.66 1.82 0.22
N ALA A 247 -12.66 1.67 -1.12
CA ALA A 247 -13.74 1.00 -1.85
C ALA A 247 -13.85 -0.49 -1.46
N ILE A 248 -12.71 -1.20 -1.39
CA ILE A 248 -12.66 -2.61 -1.02
C ILE A 248 -13.27 -2.85 0.37
N VAL A 249 -12.82 -2.11 1.39
CA VAL A 249 -13.34 -2.31 2.76
C VAL A 249 -14.75 -1.75 2.97
N SER A 250 -15.26 -0.96 2.04
CA SER A 250 -16.66 -0.52 1.96
C SER A 250 -17.55 -1.46 1.16
N HIS A 251 -17.01 -2.55 0.64
CA HIS A 251 -17.67 -3.51 -0.26
C HIS A 251 -18.31 -2.84 -1.49
N CYS A 252 -17.68 -1.77 -1.97
CA CYS A 252 -18.05 -1.10 -3.21
C CYS A 252 -17.17 -1.64 -4.34
N VAL A 253 -17.78 -2.24 -5.38
CA VAL A 253 -16.99 -2.87 -6.46
C VAL A 253 -16.08 -1.83 -7.12
N PRO A 254 -14.74 -2.00 -7.08
CA PRO A 254 -13.81 -1.03 -7.63
C PRO A 254 -13.91 -0.94 -9.16
N VAL A 255 -13.88 0.29 -9.67
CA VAL A 255 -13.68 0.57 -11.10
C VAL A 255 -12.33 1.25 -11.25
N ILE A 256 -11.35 0.52 -11.75
CA ILE A 256 -9.97 0.97 -11.88
C ILE A 256 -9.77 1.59 -13.26
N VAL A 257 -9.28 2.84 -13.30
CA VAL A 257 -8.93 3.53 -14.54
C VAL A 257 -7.44 3.81 -14.55
N SER A 258 -6.68 2.92 -15.18
CA SER A 258 -5.21 3.03 -15.28
C SER A 258 -4.67 2.08 -16.33
N ASP A 259 -3.63 2.53 -17.07
CA ASP A 259 -2.89 1.71 -18.03
C ASP A 259 -1.64 1.05 -17.39
N HIS A 260 -1.29 1.42 -16.16
CA HIS A 260 0.01 1.09 -15.54
C HIS A 260 -0.04 0.79 -14.05
N ILE A 261 -1.21 0.52 -13.50
CA ILE A 261 -1.31 0.17 -12.08
C ILE A 261 -0.75 -1.23 -11.84
N GLU A 262 0.02 -1.36 -10.78
CA GLU A 262 0.39 -2.64 -10.18
C GLU A 262 -0.36 -2.77 -8.87
N LEU A 263 -0.96 -3.91 -8.61
CA LEU A 263 -1.89 -4.11 -7.50
C LEU A 263 -1.28 -5.04 -6.44
N PRO A 264 -1.64 -4.89 -5.17
CA PRO A 264 -1.20 -5.81 -4.13
C PRO A 264 -1.75 -7.21 -4.36
N TYR A 265 -0.92 -8.22 -4.13
CA TYR A 265 -1.34 -9.64 -4.07
C TYR A 265 -1.88 -10.22 -5.39
N GLU A 266 -1.52 -9.66 -6.57
CA GLU A 266 -1.99 -10.14 -7.88
C GLU A 266 -1.53 -11.55 -8.23
N ASP A 267 -0.55 -12.10 -7.52
CA ASP A 267 -0.16 -13.51 -7.62
C ASP A 267 -1.08 -14.48 -6.85
N GLU A 268 -1.93 -13.95 -5.97
CA GLU A 268 -2.90 -14.72 -5.18
C GLU A 268 -4.36 -14.32 -5.45
N LEU A 269 -4.60 -13.06 -5.85
CA LEU A 269 -5.93 -12.49 -6.04
C LEU A 269 -6.11 -11.97 -7.47
N ASP A 270 -7.06 -12.56 -8.18
CA ASP A 270 -7.45 -12.07 -9.51
C ASP A 270 -8.44 -10.90 -9.39
N TYR A 271 -7.94 -9.68 -9.60
CA TYR A 271 -8.74 -8.47 -9.53
C TYR A 271 -9.89 -8.42 -10.55
N THR A 272 -9.82 -9.18 -11.64
CA THR A 272 -10.91 -9.25 -12.62
C THR A 272 -12.16 -9.91 -12.08
N GLU A 273 -12.04 -10.69 -11.00
CA GLU A 273 -13.18 -11.36 -10.36
C GLU A 273 -13.99 -10.43 -9.46
N PHE A 274 -13.41 -9.32 -8.95
CA PHE A 274 -14.07 -8.42 -8.01
C PHE A 274 -13.93 -6.92 -8.34
N SER A 275 -13.35 -6.57 -9.48
CA SER A 275 -13.25 -5.20 -9.97
C SER A 275 -13.51 -5.10 -11.47
N VAL A 276 -13.72 -3.89 -11.97
CA VAL A 276 -13.81 -3.59 -13.40
C VAL A 276 -12.64 -2.70 -13.77
N VAL A 277 -11.92 -3.02 -14.83
CA VAL A 277 -10.75 -2.27 -15.28
C VAL A 277 -11.03 -1.63 -16.62
N PHE A 278 -10.74 -0.34 -16.74
CA PHE A 278 -10.76 0.42 -17.97
C PHE A 278 -9.39 1.02 -18.26
N SER A 279 -9.01 1.04 -19.51
CA SER A 279 -7.91 1.91 -19.95
C SER A 279 -8.29 3.39 -19.79
N VAL A 280 -7.28 4.26 -19.78
CA VAL A 280 -7.54 5.71 -19.71
C VAL A 280 -8.32 6.17 -20.95
N GLU A 281 -8.06 5.62 -22.12
CA GLU A 281 -8.75 5.95 -23.37
C GLU A 281 -10.24 5.58 -23.30
N GLU A 282 -10.56 4.36 -22.89
CA GLU A 282 -11.93 3.90 -22.72
C GLU A 282 -12.71 4.75 -21.71
N ALA A 283 -12.12 5.06 -20.58
CA ALA A 283 -12.75 5.87 -19.54
C ALA A 283 -12.99 7.32 -19.97
N LEU A 284 -12.18 7.86 -20.87
CA LEU A 284 -12.33 9.20 -21.42
C LEU A 284 -13.24 9.26 -22.64
N THR A 285 -13.68 8.11 -23.17
CA THR A 285 -14.69 8.05 -24.22
C THR A 285 -16.06 8.37 -23.62
N PRO A 286 -16.77 9.44 -24.09
CA PRO A 286 -18.06 9.80 -23.53
C PRO A 286 -19.04 8.62 -23.49
N ASP A 287 -19.77 8.50 -22.38
CA ASP A 287 -20.77 7.48 -22.09
C ASP A 287 -20.29 6.03 -22.07
N TYR A 288 -19.09 5.71 -22.59
CA TYR A 288 -18.63 4.34 -22.74
C TYR A 288 -18.56 3.62 -21.39
N MET A 289 -17.77 4.11 -20.45
CA MET A 289 -17.57 3.49 -19.13
C MET A 289 -18.90 3.32 -18.38
N VAL A 290 -19.71 4.37 -18.32
CA VAL A 290 -21.01 4.33 -17.61
C VAL A 290 -21.97 3.32 -18.23
N ASN A 291 -22.03 3.27 -19.57
CA ASN A 291 -22.89 2.31 -20.26
C ASN A 291 -22.41 0.86 -20.09
N GLN A 292 -21.09 0.61 -20.05
CA GLN A 292 -20.53 -0.71 -19.72
C GLN A 292 -20.93 -1.14 -18.30
N LEU A 293 -20.83 -0.24 -17.31
CA LEU A 293 -21.22 -0.55 -15.93
C LEU A 293 -22.73 -0.85 -15.81
N ARG A 294 -23.58 -0.13 -16.55
CA ARG A 294 -25.05 -0.39 -16.59
C ARG A 294 -25.40 -1.72 -17.21
N GLN A 295 -24.56 -2.25 -18.10
CA GLN A 295 -24.76 -3.54 -18.75
C GLN A 295 -24.35 -4.73 -17.88
N ILE A 296 -23.63 -4.51 -16.78
CA ILE A 296 -23.24 -5.59 -15.86
C ILE A 296 -24.52 -6.14 -15.18
N PRO A 297 -24.88 -7.42 -15.39
CA PRO A 297 -26.07 -8.02 -14.78
C PRO A 297 -25.98 -8.02 -13.26
N LYS A 298 -27.13 -7.95 -12.60
CA LYS A 298 -27.22 -8.00 -11.12
C LYS A 298 -26.52 -9.22 -10.55
N GLU A 299 -26.67 -10.38 -11.18
CA GLU A 299 -26.05 -11.63 -10.76
C GLU A 299 -24.53 -11.53 -10.77
N LYS A 300 -23.96 -10.96 -11.85
CA LYS A 300 -22.52 -10.77 -11.97
C LYS A 300 -21.99 -9.78 -10.94
N TRP A 301 -22.70 -8.67 -10.73
CA TRP A 301 -22.35 -7.72 -9.68
C TRP A 301 -22.40 -8.37 -8.28
N LEU A 302 -23.38 -9.22 -7.99
CA LEU A 302 -23.49 -9.95 -6.73
C LEU A 302 -22.33 -10.94 -6.53
N GLU A 303 -21.85 -11.59 -7.58
CA GLU A 303 -20.64 -12.44 -7.53
C GLU A 303 -19.42 -11.61 -7.12
N MET A 304 -19.17 -10.48 -7.80
CA MET A 304 -18.08 -9.57 -7.49
C MET A 304 -18.16 -9.04 -6.05
N TRP A 305 -19.35 -8.61 -5.64
CA TRP A 305 -19.58 -8.10 -4.28
C TRP A 305 -19.34 -9.16 -3.20
N ARG A 306 -19.80 -10.40 -3.41
CA ARG A 306 -19.59 -11.51 -2.45
C ARG A 306 -18.10 -11.84 -2.32
N LEU A 307 -17.38 -11.88 -3.44
CA LEU A 307 -15.94 -12.10 -3.41
C LEU A 307 -15.23 -10.95 -2.71
N LEU A 308 -15.55 -9.71 -3.07
CA LEU A 308 -15.00 -8.52 -2.44
C LEU A 308 -15.18 -8.52 -0.93
N LYS A 309 -16.39 -8.83 -0.45
CA LYS A 309 -16.69 -8.97 0.99
C LYS A 309 -15.83 -10.04 1.67
N ARG A 310 -15.55 -11.15 0.97
CA ARG A 310 -14.74 -12.26 1.48
C ARG A 310 -13.26 -11.89 1.60
N ILE A 311 -12.73 -11.10 0.67
CA ILE A 311 -11.30 -10.76 0.61
C ILE A 311 -10.95 -9.42 1.26
N ALA A 312 -11.92 -8.60 1.68
CA ALA A 312 -11.68 -7.27 2.22
C ALA A 312 -10.69 -7.27 3.40
N HIS A 313 -10.71 -8.32 4.23
CA HIS A 313 -9.81 -8.44 5.38
C HIS A 313 -8.33 -8.54 4.97
N HIS A 314 -7.98 -8.96 3.76
CA HIS A 314 -6.60 -8.96 3.25
C HIS A 314 -6.03 -7.54 3.06
N TYR A 315 -6.87 -6.53 3.10
CA TYR A 315 -6.49 -5.12 2.97
C TYR A 315 -6.57 -4.36 4.29
N GLU A 316 -6.91 -5.04 5.39
CA GLU A 316 -7.02 -4.43 6.72
C GLU A 316 -5.72 -4.59 7.49
N PHE A 317 -5.15 -3.46 7.94
CA PHE A 317 -4.04 -3.45 8.86
C PHE A 317 -4.56 -3.52 10.28
N GLN A 318 -4.26 -4.60 10.98
CA GLN A 318 -4.77 -4.88 12.31
C GLN A 318 -3.65 -5.13 13.31
N TYR A 319 -3.95 -4.87 14.57
CA TYR A 319 -3.08 -5.22 15.67
C TYR A 319 -3.93 -5.74 16.86
N PRO A 320 -3.62 -6.92 17.43
CA PRO A 320 -2.64 -7.89 16.90
C PRO A 320 -2.98 -8.34 15.48
N PRO A 321 -1.96 -8.76 14.68
CA PRO A 321 -2.18 -9.27 13.33
C PRO A 321 -3.14 -10.47 13.34
N LYS A 322 -4.04 -10.52 12.38
CA LYS A 322 -4.95 -11.65 12.19
C LYS A 322 -4.53 -12.47 10.97
N LYS A 323 -4.92 -13.74 10.97
CA LYS A 323 -4.67 -14.62 9.82
C LYS A 323 -5.10 -13.94 8.52
N GLU A 324 -4.19 -13.88 7.56
CA GLU A 324 -4.41 -13.33 6.21
C GLU A 324 -4.82 -11.85 6.18
N ASP A 325 -4.56 -11.09 7.24
CA ASP A 325 -4.66 -9.62 7.19
C ASP A 325 -3.56 -9.01 6.30
N ALA A 326 -3.62 -7.70 6.07
CA ALA A 326 -2.69 -7.00 5.18
C ALA A 326 -1.22 -7.24 5.55
N VAL A 327 -0.89 -7.34 6.84
CA VAL A 327 0.48 -7.53 7.30
C VAL A 327 0.96 -8.96 7.01
N ASN A 328 0.12 -9.97 7.28
CA ASN A 328 0.44 -11.36 6.98
C ASN A 328 0.55 -11.59 5.47
N MET A 329 -0.34 -11.01 4.66
CA MET A 329 -0.24 -11.05 3.21
C MET A 329 1.07 -10.44 2.71
N LEU A 330 1.51 -9.30 3.26
CA LEU A 330 2.79 -8.69 2.89
C LEU A 330 3.97 -9.58 3.24
N TRP A 331 4.00 -10.20 4.42
CA TRP A 331 5.06 -11.14 4.79
C TRP A 331 5.06 -12.39 3.90
N ARG A 332 3.90 -12.87 3.48
CA ARG A 332 3.76 -13.97 2.50
C ARG A 332 4.37 -13.57 1.16
N GLN A 333 4.05 -12.38 0.67
CA GLN A 333 4.63 -11.84 -0.56
C GLN A 333 6.17 -11.71 -0.48
N ILE A 334 6.70 -11.22 0.65
CA ILE A 334 8.15 -11.17 0.89
C ILE A 334 8.74 -12.57 0.85
N ARG A 335 8.12 -13.56 1.49
CA ARG A 335 8.57 -14.95 1.46
C ARG A 335 8.72 -15.50 0.04
N HIS A 336 7.81 -15.13 -0.88
CA HIS A 336 7.90 -15.51 -2.30
C HIS A 336 9.12 -14.88 -3.00
N LYS A 337 9.66 -13.76 -2.51
CA LYS A 337 10.85 -13.10 -3.08
C LYS A 337 12.17 -13.67 -2.52
N VAL A 338 12.16 -14.28 -1.34
CA VAL A 338 13.36 -14.78 -0.65
C VAL A 338 14.21 -15.74 -1.50
N PRO A 339 13.66 -16.74 -2.21
CA PRO A 339 14.47 -17.64 -3.01
C PRO A 339 15.25 -16.92 -4.11
N ALA A 340 14.64 -15.96 -4.78
CA ALA A 340 15.27 -15.16 -5.83
C ALA A 340 16.37 -14.25 -5.26
N ALA A 341 16.13 -13.63 -4.11
CA ALA A 341 17.12 -12.82 -3.40
C ALA A 341 18.33 -13.64 -2.97
N LYS A 342 18.12 -14.79 -2.33
CA LYS A 342 19.19 -15.74 -1.94
C LYS A 342 20.00 -16.21 -3.16
N LEU A 343 19.34 -16.58 -4.26
CA LEU A 343 20.01 -16.94 -5.50
C LEU A 343 20.88 -15.81 -6.04
N ALA A 344 20.39 -14.57 -6.03
CA ALA A 344 21.14 -13.42 -6.49
C ALA A 344 22.40 -13.16 -5.61
N VAL A 345 22.29 -13.32 -4.29
CA VAL A 345 23.44 -13.26 -3.35
C VAL A 345 24.46 -14.35 -3.68
N HIS A 346 24.04 -15.60 -3.85
CA HIS A 346 24.95 -16.70 -4.18
C HIS A 346 25.62 -16.47 -5.53
N ARG A 347 24.91 -15.99 -6.54
CA ARG A 347 25.48 -15.67 -7.86
C ARG A 347 26.52 -14.56 -7.78
N SER A 348 26.29 -13.50 -7.01
CA SER A 348 27.25 -12.41 -6.85
C SER A 348 28.55 -12.87 -6.18
N ARG A 349 28.47 -13.82 -5.23
CA ARG A 349 29.64 -14.42 -4.58
C ARG A 349 30.43 -15.29 -5.53
N ARG A 350 29.78 -16.05 -6.45
CA ARG A 350 30.46 -16.88 -7.44
C ARG A 350 31.25 -16.09 -8.47
N LEU A 351 30.85 -14.86 -8.76
CA LEU A 351 31.49 -14.00 -9.76
C LEU A 351 32.73 -13.27 -9.22
N LYS A 352 32.97 -13.31 -7.91
CA LYS A 352 34.20 -12.74 -7.32
C LYS A 352 35.36 -13.68 -7.54
N VAL A 353 36.38 -13.21 -8.27
CA VAL A 353 37.68 -13.90 -8.33
C VAL A 353 38.30 -13.83 -6.93
N PRO A 354 38.66 -14.96 -6.29
CA PRO A 354 39.27 -14.93 -4.98
C PRO A 354 40.54 -14.08 -4.97
N ASP A 355 40.75 -13.26 -3.95
CA ASP A 355 41.93 -12.37 -3.83
C ASP A 355 43.26 -13.07 -3.93
N TRP A 356 43.33 -14.38 -3.53
CA TRP A 356 44.54 -15.19 -3.67
C TRP A 356 44.92 -15.42 -5.13
N TRP A 357 43.97 -15.35 -6.09
CA TRP A 357 44.23 -15.51 -7.52
C TRP A 357 44.89 -14.27 -8.11
N SER A 358 44.55 -13.10 -7.60
CA SER A 358 45.10 -11.81 -8.06
C SER A 358 46.54 -11.55 -7.56
N ARG A 359 46.97 -12.22 -6.48
CA ARG A 359 48.32 -12.07 -5.89
C ARG A 359 49.40 -12.89 -6.58
N ARG A 360 49.09 -13.64 -7.62
CA ARG A 360 50.03 -14.50 -8.37
C ARG A 360 50.38 -13.96 -9.77
N ARG A 361 50.13 -12.68 -10.02
CA ARG A 361 50.61 -12.01 -11.23
C ARG A 361 51.63 -10.92 -10.90
#